data_e5e771ebd78d6da9f1f751497bd3359a
#
_entry.id   e5e771ebd78d6da9f1f751497bd3359a
#
_cell.length_a   1.000
_cell.length_b   1.000
_cell.length_c   1.000
_cell.angle_alpha   90.00
_cell.angle_beta   90.00
_cell.angle_gamma   90.00
#
_symmetry.space_group_name_H-M   'P 1'
#
loop_
_entity.id
_entity.type
_entity.pdbx_description
1 polymer ?
#
loop_
_entity_poly.entity_id
_entity_poly.type
_entity_poly.pdbx_seq_one_letter_code
_entity_poly.pdbx_strand_id
1 'polypeptide(L)'
;MGAAGGHMPHPFDLPGVKNGNDLINFFKNAIKSIKEEKASLKIDGVNASFKLVDGPVGKEFAGDRASLSPIDIEGITVDKVSRRFAEGHGMIEAYTNLLNIFNEALPEIENELKILGMWDNPTLFFNTEYVEGQTNVLDYDHDFLAIHNMMQIYEKKSKKGYRPGLSRPLDDDGKPVKGFATEVSLDNEQKRAINSLIKKVKRTAIN
;
A
#
# COMPACT_ATOMS: atom_id res chain seq x y z
N MET A 1 -1.38 -12.30 -5.24
CA MET A 1 -2.38 -11.41 -5.89
C MET A 1 -1.90 -9.98 -5.68
N GLY A 2 -1.88 -9.17 -6.73
CA GLY A 2 -1.19 -7.89 -6.72
C GLY A 2 -1.72 -6.87 -5.72
N ALA A 3 -0.80 -6.15 -5.13
CA ALA A 3 -1.05 -4.96 -4.34
C ALA A 3 -1.82 -3.90 -5.15
N ALA A 4 -2.36 -2.89 -4.48
CA ALA A 4 -3.06 -1.76 -5.10
C ALA A 4 -2.23 -1.06 -6.19
N GLY A 5 -0.90 -1.05 -6.06
CA GLY A 5 0.06 -0.51 -7.03
C GLY A 5 0.40 -1.42 -8.21
N GLY A 6 -0.18 -2.64 -8.26
CA GLY A 6 0.13 -3.61 -9.32
C GLY A 6 1.20 -4.64 -8.91
N HIS A 7 1.36 -5.62 -9.78
CA HIS A 7 2.38 -6.67 -9.62
C HIS A 7 3.67 -6.25 -10.30
N MET A 8 4.80 -6.41 -9.64
CA MET A 8 6.09 -6.27 -10.31
C MET A 8 6.21 -7.40 -11.37
N PRO A 9 6.37 -7.08 -12.66
CA PRO A 9 6.48 -8.10 -13.70
C PRO A 9 7.77 -8.88 -13.51
N HIS A 10 7.75 -10.16 -13.85
CA HIS A 10 8.98 -10.92 -13.96
C HIS A 10 9.83 -10.41 -15.13
N PRO A 11 11.16 -10.57 -15.09
CA PRO A 11 12.03 -10.10 -16.17
C PRO A 11 11.62 -10.59 -17.57
N PHE A 12 11.07 -11.79 -17.67
CA PHE A 12 10.60 -12.36 -18.95
C PHE A 12 9.20 -11.87 -19.38
N ASP A 13 8.46 -11.16 -18.48
CA ASP A 13 7.17 -10.55 -18.81
C ASP A 13 7.30 -9.08 -19.22
N LEU A 14 8.52 -8.55 -19.21
CA LEU A 14 8.77 -7.16 -19.61
C LEU A 14 8.59 -7.00 -21.13
N PRO A 15 7.96 -5.90 -21.60
CA PRO A 15 7.69 -5.68 -23.03
C PRO A 15 8.93 -5.70 -23.91
N GLY A 16 10.10 -5.34 -23.37
CA GLY A 16 11.39 -5.33 -24.06
C GLY A 16 12.11 -6.68 -24.10
N VAL A 17 11.61 -7.71 -23.40
CA VAL A 17 12.26 -9.03 -23.33
C VAL A 17 11.46 -10.01 -24.18
N LYS A 18 11.91 -10.26 -25.40
CA LYS A 18 11.21 -11.10 -26.39
C LYS A 18 11.88 -12.44 -26.63
N ASN A 19 13.13 -12.59 -26.22
CA ASN A 19 13.95 -13.80 -26.44
C ASN A 19 15.05 -13.91 -25.35
N GLY A 20 15.81 -15.01 -25.37
CA GLY A 20 16.85 -15.26 -24.38
C GLY A 20 18.00 -14.24 -24.39
N ASN A 21 18.34 -13.66 -25.56
CA ASN A 21 19.38 -12.62 -25.63
C ASN A 21 18.91 -11.32 -24.96
N ASP A 22 17.65 -10.96 -25.12
CA ASP A 22 17.06 -9.79 -24.46
C ASP A 22 17.09 -9.98 -22.94
N LEU A 23 16.77 -11.18 -22.46
CA LEU A 23 16.84 -11.52 -21.04
C LEU A 23 18.28 -11.42 -20.49
N ILE A 24 19.26 -11.93 -21.23
CA ILE A 24 20.68 -11.82 -20.85
C ILE A 24 21.10 -10.34 -20.79
N ASN A 25 20.70 -9.54 -21.76
CA ASN A 25 20.99 -8.12 -21.79
C ASN A 25 20.31 -7.36 -20.66
N PHE A 26 19.06 -7.72 -20.33
CA PHE A 26 18.36 -7.19 -19.17
C PHE A 26 19.16 -7.42 -17.89
N PHE A 27 19.61 -8.65 -17.62
CA PHE A 27 20.41 -8.93 -16.42
C PHE A 27 21.78 -8.23 -16.41
N LYS A 28 22.46 -8.13 -17.57
CA LYS A 28 23.72 -7.37 -17.65
C LYS A 28 23.50 -5.89 -17.31
N ASN A 29 22.43 -5.29 -17.82
CA ASN A 29 22.08 -3.90 -17.53
C ASN A 29 21.67 -3.73 -16.06
N ALA A 30 20.88 -4.65 -15.50
CA ALA A 30 20.50 -4.64 -14.09
C ALA A 30 21.71 -4.69 -13.17
N ILE A 31 22.70 -5.56 -13.43
CA ILE A 31 23.95 -5.63 -12.68
C ILE A 31 24.74 -4.30 -12.76
N LYS A 32 24.74 -3.65 -13.91
CA LYS A 32 25.37 -2.33 -14.07
C LYS A 32 24.63 -1.27 -13.26
N SER A 33 23.29 -1.21 -13.35
CA SER A 33 22.47 -0.26 -12.61
C SER A 33 22.60 -0.42 -11.09
N ILE A 34 22.68 -1.65 -10.59
CA ILE A 34 22.90 -1.93 -9.15
C ILE A 34 24.22 -1.34 -8.65
N LYS A 35 25.24 -1.27 -9.51
CA LYS A 35 26.54 -0.67 -9.17
C LYS A 35 26.53 0.85 -9.22
N GLU A 36 25.68 1.44 -10.04
CA GLU A 36 25.61 2.88 -10.30
C GLU A 36 24.50 3.57 -9.48
N GLU A 37 23.45 2.84 -9.14
CA GLU A 37 22.26 3.34 -8.45
C GLU A 37 22.06 2.62 -7.10
N LYS A 38 21.30 3.25 -6.21
CA LYS A 38 20.91 2.60 -4.96
C LYS A 38 19.90 1.50 -5.24
N ALA A 39 20.29 0.26 -5.04
CA ALA A 39 19.37 -0.85 -5.04
C ALA A 39 18.43 -0.76 -3.83
N SER A 40 17.13 -1.01 -4.04
CA SER A 40 16.17 -1.18 -2.95
C SER A 40 15.93 -2.67 -2.70
N LEU A 41 15.86 -3.06 -1.43
CA LEU A 41 15.49 -4.40 -1.06
C LEU A 41 13.97 -4.59 -1.27
N LYS A 42 13.58 -5.64 -1.99
CA LYS A 42 12.17 -6.06 -2.00
C LYS A 42 11.87 -6.75 -0.68
N ILE A 43 10.93 -6.18 0.07
CA ILE A 43 10.38 -6.80 1.27
C ILE A 43 9.35 -7.82 0.82
N ASP A 44 9.39 -9.03 1.40
CA ASP A 44 8.42 -10.09 1.13
C ASP A 44 7.56 -10.30 2.38
N GLY A 45 6.44 -9.65 2.40
CA GLY A 45 5.50 -9.66 3.50
C GLY A 45 4.05 -9.67 3.00
N VAL A 46 3.14 -9.27 3.87
CA VAL A 46 1.72 -9.17 3.56
C VAL A 46 1.37 -7.74 3.21
N ASN A 47 0.81 -7.51 2.02
CA ASN A 47 0.30 -6.19 1.68
C ASN A 47 -0.88 -5.83 2.58
N ALA A 48 -0.72 -4.77 3.36
CA ALA A 48 -1.65 -4.27 4.36
C ALA A 48 -1.80 -2.75 4.23
N SER A 49 -2.42 -2.32 3.14
CA SER A 49 -2.62 -0.89 2.87
C SER A 49 -3.68 -0.28 3.78
N PHE A 50 -3.47 0.97 4.18
CA PHE A 50 -4.33 1.68 5.14
C PHE A 50 -4.76 3.04 4.62
N LYS A 51 -6.02 3.37 4.87
CA LYS A 51 -6.62 4.68 4.61
C LYS A 51 -7.41 5.17 5.80
N LEU A 52 -7.76 6.47 5.80
CA LEU A 52 -8.63 7.06 6.79
C LEU A 52 -10.06 7.11 6.26
N VAL A 53 -11.02 6.77 7.10
CA VAL A 53 -12.45 6.79 6.78
C VAL A 53 -13.25 7.45 7.91
N ASP A 54 -14.50 7.82 7.62
CA ASP A 54 -15.43 8.27 8.64
C ASP A 54 -16.04 7.06 9.34
N GLY A 55 -15.81 6.94 10.63
CA GLY A 55 -16.40 5.94 11.51
C GLY A 55 -17.58 6.48 12.33
N PRO A 56 -18.21 5.64 13.15
CA PRO A 56 -19.39 6.02 13.95
C PRO A 56 -19.12 7.12 14.96
N VAL A 57 -17.89 7.26 15.44
CA VAL A 57 -17.50 8.20 16.50
C VAL A 57 -16.42 9.19 16.06
N GLY A 58 -16.12 9.26 14.78
CA GLY A 58 -15.08 10.12 14.21
C GLY A 58 -14.26 9.41 13.16
N LYS A 59 -13.09 9.94 12.85
CA LYS A 59 -12.17 9.29 11.88
C LYS A 59 -11.60 8.01 12.48
N GLU A 60 -11.43 7.00 11.63
CA GLU A 60 -10.76 5.75 11.96
C GLU A 60 -9.95 5.22 10.77
N PHE A 61 -8.93 4.43 11.05
CA PHE A 61 -8.19 3.73 10.01
C PHE A 61 -8.94 2.49 9.52
N ALA A 62 -8.85 2.27 8.22
CA ALA A 62 -9.41 1.10 7.55
C ALA A 62 -8.40 0.53 6.57
N GLY A 63 -8.41 -0.80 6.40
CA GLY A 63 -7.64 -1.47 5.37
C GLY A 63 -8.16 -1.17 3.98
N ASP A 64 -7.28 -1.05 3.00
CA ASP A 64 -7.63 -0.93 1.59
C ASP A 64 -6.87 -1.97 0.77
N ARG A 65 -7.61 -2.86 0.13
CA ARG A 65 -7.05 -3.86 -0.79
C ARG A 65 -7.13 -3.40 -2.25
N ALA A 66 -7.66 -2.19 -2.49
CA ALA A 66 -7.94 -1.64 -3.82
C ALA A 66 -8.70 -2.62 -4.73
N SER A 67 -9.51 -3.51 -4.14
CA SER A 67 -10.34 -4.47 -4.88
C SER A 67 -11.67 -3.85 -5.29
N LEU A 68 -12.45 -4.57 -6.10
CA LEU A 68 -13.80 -4.17 -6.49
C LEU A 68 -14.87 -4.64 -5.51
N SER A 69 -14.48 -5.29 -4.40
CA SER A 69 -15.42 -5.66 -3.35
C SER A 69 -15.98 -4.41 -2.67
N PRO A 70 -17.28 -4.33 -2.39
CA PRO A 70 -17.86 -3.20 -1.67
C PRO A 70 -17.16 -2.92 -0.34
N ILE A 71 -16.83 -3.96 0.42
CA ILE A 71 -16.17 -3.81 1.71
C ILE A 71 -14.75 -3.22 1.58
N ASP A 72 -14.02 -3.54 0.51
CA ASP A 72 -12.71 -2.95 0.26
C ASP A 72 -12.83 -1.49 -0.21
N ILE A 73 -13.90 -1.15 -0.94
CA ILE A 73 -14.16 0.23 -1.41
C ILE A 73 -14.48 1.16 -0.24
N GLU A 74 -15.31 0.70 0.69
CA GLU A 74 -15.67 1.45 1.91
C GLU A 74 -14.51 1.51 2.91
N GLY A 75 -13.62 0.52 2.87
CA GLY A 75 -12.56 0.28 3.82
C GLY A 75 -12.91 -0.83 4.80
N ILE A 76 -11.90 -1.60 5.16
CA ILE A 76 -11.98 -2.73 6.09
C ILE A 76 -11.65 -2.20 7.47
N THR A 77 -12.64 -1.72 8.21
CA THR A 77 -12.51 -1.33 9.61
C THR A 77 -12.37 -2.55 10.51
N VAL A 78 -11.95 -2.38 11.76
CA VAL A 78 -11.69 -3.50 12.70
C VAL A 78 -12.89 -4.47 12.76
N ASP A 79 -14.11 -3.93 12.84
CA ASP A 79 -15.36 -4.72 12.88
C ASP A 79 -15.67 -5.49 11.58
N LYS A 80 -15.06 -5.10 10.46
CA LYS A 80 -15.25 -5.73 9.15
C LYS A 80 -14.18 -6.76 8.79
N VAL A 81 -13.08 -6.85 9.57
CA VAL A 81 -11.96 -7.73 9.25
C VAL A 81 -12.42 -9.19 9.12
N SER A 82 -13.22 -9.69 10.07
CA SER A 82 -13.73 -11.05 10.05
C SER A 82 -14.70 -11.34 8.90
N ARG A 83 -15.33 -10.31 8.33
CA ARG A 83 -16.20 -10.47 7.14
C ARG A 83 -15.39 -10.49 5.84
N ARG A 84 -14.18 -9.94 5.87
CA ARG A 84 -13.31 -9.85 4.70
C ARG A 84 -12.49 -11.09 4.48
N PHE A 85 -12.07 -11.74 5.56
CA PHE A 85 -11.20 -12.91 5.54
C PHE A 85 -11.92 -14.11 6.17
N ALA A 86 -11.63 -15.32 5.65
CA ALA A 86 -12.19 -16.53 6.19
C ALA A 86 -11.66 -16.80 7.62
N GLU A 87 -12.46 -17.47 8.44
CA GLU A 87 -12.06 -17.88 9.79
C GLU A 87 -10.71 -18.63 9.78
N GLY A 88 -9.83 -18.30 10.71
CA GLY A 88 -8.47 -18.84 10.79
C GLY A 88 -7.46 -18.25 9.78
N HIS A 89 -7.87 -17.28 8.96
CA HIS A 89 -6.94 -16.63 8.04
C HIS A 89 -6.03 -15.67 8.79
N GLY A 90 -4.70 -15.80 8.66
CA GLY A 90 -3.70 -14.98 9.38
C GLY A 90 -3.85 -13.46 9.20
N MET A 91 -4.48 -13.03 8.09
CA MET A 91 -4.79 -11.60 7.88
C MET A 91 -5.77 -11.02 8.90
N ILE A 92 -6.57 -11.84 9.60
CA ILE A 92 -7.51 -11.35 10.61
C ILE A 92 -6.72 -10.74 11.76
N GLU A 93 -5.76 -11.48 12.30
CA GLU A 93 -4.92 -11.01 13.40
C GLU A 93 -4.06 -9.81 12.97
N ALA A 94 -3.34 -9.96 11.85
CA ALA A 94 -2.48 -8.90 11.33
C ALA A 94 -3.22 -7.57 11.11
N TYR A 95 -4.38 -7.60 10.41
CA TYR A 95 -5.16 -6.37 10.18
C TYR A 95 -5.77 -5.81 11.46
N THR A 96 -6.26 -6.67 12.35
CA THR A 96 -6.84 -6.22 13.61
C THR A 96 -5.79 -5.50 14.46
N ASN A 97 -4.61 -6.08 14.62
CA ASN A 97 -3.52 -5.50 15.40
C ASN A 97 -3.05 -4.17 14.81
N LEU A 98 -2.80 -4.14 13.50
CA LEU A 98 -2.32 -2.93 12.83
C LEU A 98 -3.36 -1.80 12.86
N LEU A 99 -4.64 -2.10 12.60
CA LEU A 99 -5.71 -1.09 12.67
C LEU A 99 -5.88 -0.55 14.09
N ASN A 100 -5.77 -1.39 15.11
CA ASN A 100 -5.83 -0.94 16.50
C ASN A 100 -4.66 0.01 16.83
N ILE A 101 -3.43 -0.33 16.46
CA ILE A 101 -2.25 0.52 16.67
C ILE A 101 -2.42 1.88 15.97
N PHE A 102 -2.87 1.89 14.72
CA PHE A 102 -3.09 3.14 13.99
C PHE A 102 -4.23 3.97 14.57
N ASN A 103 -5.32 3.35 15.00
CA ASN A 103 -6.45 4.04 15.62
C ASN A 103 -6.09 4.61 17.01
N GLU A 104 -5.28 3.91 17.78
CA GLU A 104 -4.77 4.41 19.05
C GLU A 104 -3.83 5.61 18.85
N ALA A 105 -2.98 5.55 17.82
CA ALA A 105 -2.08 6.65 17.48
C ALA A 105 -2.80 7.85 16.83
N LEU A 106 -4.05 7.70 16.36
CA LEU A 106 -4.75 8.68 15.54
C LEU A 106 -4.77 10.10 16.15
N PRO A 107 -5.06 10.31 17.45
CA PRO A 107 -5.05 11.65 18.05
C PRO A 107 -3.69 12.34 17.97
N GLU A 108 -2.60 11.57 18.03
CA GLU A 108 -1.24 12.12 17.97
C GLU A 108 -0.77 12.44 16.55
N ILE A 109 -1.32 11.76 15.54
CA ILE A 109 -0.90 11.88 14.13
C ILE A 109 -1.87 12.68 13.26
N GLU A 110 -2.92 13.24 13.84
CA GLU A 110 -3.95 14.01 13.11
C GLU A 110 -3.34 15.11 12.23
N ASN A 111 -2.39 15.87 12.77
CA ASN A 111 -1.76 16.96 12.03
C ASN A 111 -0.96 16.45 10.82
N GLU A 112 -0.24 15.37 10.97
CA GLU A 112 0.50 14.73 9.87
C GLU A 112 -0.44 14.24 8.78
N LEU A 113 -1.58 13.64 9.15
CA LEU A 113 -2.59 13.19 8.20
C LEU A 113 -3.25 14.36 7.44
N LYS A 114 -3.43 15.51 8.09
CA LYS A 114 -3.90 16.74 7.43
C LYS A 114 -2.87 17.27 6.43
N ILE A 115 -1.60 17.32 6.79
CA ILE A 115 -0.51 17.73 5.88
C ILE A 115 -0.43 16.78 4.67
N LEU A 116 -0.64 15.49 4.88
CA LEU A 116 -0.66 14.48 3.83
C LEU A 116 -1.93 14.53 2.97
N GLY A 117 -2.93 15.32 3.36
CA GLY A 117 -4.23 15.42 2.67
C GLY A 117 -5.14 14.21 2.90
N MET A 118 -4.78 13.28 3.78
CA MET A 118 -5.55 12.06 4.03
C MET A 118 -6.78 12.30 4.91
N TRP A 119 -6.78 13.39 5.70
CA TRP A 119 -7.84 13.66 6.67
C TRP A 119 -9.22 13.77 6.04
N ASP A 120 -9.31 14.42 4.89
CA ASP A 120 -10.57 14.66 4.17
C ASP A 120 -10.65 13.93 2.82
N ASN A 121 -9.68 13.07 2.52
CA ASN A 121 -9.64 12.35 1.25
C ASN A 121 -9.49 10.83 1.45
N PRO A 122 -10.60 10.09 1.53
CA PRO A 122 -10.58 8.64 1.73
C PRO A 122 -10.06 7.86 0.51
N THR A 123 -9.73 8.53 -0.60
CA THR A 123 -9.11 7.88 -1.76
C THR A 123 -7.59 7.76 -1.63
N LEU A 124 -6.98 8.49 -0.69
CA LEU A 124 -5.57 8.37 -0.36
C LEU A 124 -5.35 7.22 0.63
N PHE A 125 -4.28 6.46 0.41
CA PHE A 125 -3.91 5.39 1.30
C PHE A 125 -2.39 5.18 1.34
N PHE A 126 -1.90 4.65 2.44
CA PHE A 126 -0.54 4.14 2.54
C PHE A 126 -0.48 2.74 1.92
N ASN A 127 0.39 2.58 0.94
CA ASN A 127 0.75 1.26 0.43
C ASN A 127 1.85 0.69 1.31
N THR A 128 1.52 -0.35 2.05
CA THR A 128 2.38 -0.89 3.09
C THR A 128 2.56 -2.39 2.94
N GLU A 129 3.60 -2.91 3.55
CA GLU A 129 3.85 -4.32 3.66
C GLU A 129 4.17 -4.67 5.11
N TYR A 130 3.40 -5.59 5.67
CA TYR A 130 3.57 -6.09 7.02
C TYR A 130 4.34 -7.41 6.99
N VAL A 131 5.38 -7.47 7.77
CA VAL A 131 6.19 -8.67 7.98
C VAL A 131 6.02 -9.09 9.42
N GLU A 132 5.55 -10.31 9.61
CA GLU A 132 5.41 -10.96 10.90
C GLU A 132 6.37 -12.15 10.94
N GLY A 133 7.42 -12.01 11.75
CA GLY A 133 8.40 -13.06 11.99
C GLY A 133 9.05 -13.62 10.73
N GLN A 134 9.03 -14.92 10.61
CA GLN A 134 9.61 -15.64 9.48
C GLN A 134 8.70 -15.63 8.26
N THR A 135 9.23 -15.19 7.13
CA THR A 135 8.57 -15.38 5.84
C THR A 135 9.14 -16.60 5.12
N ASN A 136 8.49 -17.05 4.05
CA ASN A 136 8.97 -18.17 3.23
C ASN A 136 10.27 -17.87 2.47
N VAL A 137 10.73 -16.63 2.45
CA VAL A 137 11.86 -16.16 1.63
C VAL A 137 13.01 -15.65 2.48
N LEU A 138 12.72 -14.91 3.56
CA LEU A 138 13.72 -14.34 4.46
C LEU A 138 13.26 -14.48 5.91
N ASP A 139 14.20 -14.74 6.78
CA ASP A 139 14.01 -14.69 8.22
C ASP A 139 14.33 -13.28 8.70
N TYR A 140 13.34 -12.62 9.31
CA TYR A 140 13.48 -11.29 9.89
C TYR A 140 13.53 -11.41 11.40
N ASP A 141 14.44 -10.69 12.03
CA ASP A 141 14.64 -10.75 13.49
C ASP A 141 13.47 -10.17 14.29
N HIS A 142 12.54 -9.45 13.64
CA HIS A 142 11.42 -8.79 14.30
C HIS A 142 10.30 -8.46 13.31
N ASP A 143 9.10 -8.28 13.84
CA ASP A 143 7.95 -7.81 13.07
C ASP A 143 8.11 -6.33 12.72
N PHE A 144 7.69 -5.95 11.54
CA PHE A 144 7.69 -4.57 11.13
C PHE A 144 6.65 -4.25 10.04
N LEU A 145 6.29 -2.98 9.95
CA LEU A 145 5.49 -2.44 8.87
C LEU A 145 6.35 -1.48 8.04
N ALA A 146 6.48 -1.77 6.75
CA ALA A 146 7.12 -0.88 5.79
C ALA A 146 6.07 -0.06 5.06
N ILE A 147 6.20 1.27 5.07
CA ILE A 147 5.42 2.17 4.21
C ILE A 147 6.24 2.41 2.96
N HIS A 148 5.79 1.87 1.83
CA HIS A 148 6.47 2.01 0.55
C HIS A 148 6.23 3.40 -0.05
N ASN A 149 4.96 3.79 -0.16
CA ASN A 149 4.54 5.06 -0.73
C ASN A 149 3.10 5.39 -0.31
N MET A 150 2.67 6.58 -0.71
CA MET A 150 1.26 6.99 -0.64
C MET A 150 0.66 6.88 -2.03
N MET A 151 -0.53 6.30 -2.09
CA MET A 151 -1.25 6.02 -3.31
C MET A 151 -2.60 6.73 -3.30
N GLN A 152 -3.13 7.01 -4.49
CA GLN A 152 -4.49 7.51 -4.67
C GLN A 152 -5.29 6.59 -5.59
N ILE A 153 -6.48 6.21 -5.17
CA ILE A 153 -7.38 5.32 -5.92
C ILE A 153 -7.92 6.05 -7.14
N TYR A 154 -7.87 5.39 -8.30
CA TYR A 154 -8.50 5.88 -9.52
C TYR A 154 -10.03 5.84 -9.42
N GLU A 155 -10.66 6.78 -10.09
CA GLU A 155 -12.06 6.72 -10.41
C GLU A 155 -12.35 5.56 -11.35
N LYS A 156 -13.22 4.63 -10.95
CA LYS A 156 -13.53 3.45 -11.71
C LYS A 156 -15.02 3.15 -11.74
N LYS A 157 -15.57 3.10 -12.93
CA LYS A 157 -16.89 2.50 -13.14
C LYS A 157 -16.76 0.98 -13.10
N SER A 158 -17.51 0.32 -12.26
CA SER A 158 -17.61 -1.13 -12.21
C SER A 158 -19.07 -1.56 -12.31
N LYS A 159 -19.29 -2.85 -12.54
CA LYS A 159 -20.65 -3.44 -12.51
C LYS A 159 -21.33 -3.26 -11.14
N LYS A 160 -20.58 -2.97 -10.09
CA LYS A 160 -21.04 -2.77 -8.72
C LYS A 160 -21.16 -1.30 -8.30
N GLY A 161 -21.02 -0.36 -9.25
CA GLY A 161 -21.11 1.06 -8.98
C GLY A 161 -19.81 1.80 -9.24
N TYR A 162 -19.78 3.02 -8.77
CA TYR A 162 -18.72 3.98 -8.97
C TYR A 162 -17.75 3.96 -7.79
N ARG A 163 -16.47 4.00 -8.08
CA ARG A 163 -15.42 4.09 -7.08
C ARG A 163 -14.79 5.48 -7.12
N PRO A 164 -14.85 6.26 -6.03
CA PRO A 164 -14.23 7.58 -5.97
C PRO A 164 -12.70 7.46 -6.11
N GLY A 165 -12.11 8.43 -6.75
CA GLY A 165 -10.67 8.49 -6.98
C GLY A 165 -10.32 9.35 -8.18
N LEU A 166 -9.07 9.24 -8.61
CA LEU A 166 -8.60 9.90 -9.82
C LEU A 166 -9.07 9.11 -11.07
N SER A 167 -9.34 9.83 -12.15
CA SER A 167 -9.47 9.21 -13.46
C SER A 167 -8.17 8.46 -13.80
N ARG A 168 -8.31 7.24 -14.34
CA ARG A 168 -7.16 6.43 -14.70
C ARG A 168 -6.34 7.16 -15.77
N PRO A 169 -5.04 7.42 -15.53
CA PRO A 169 -4.19 8.03 -16.53
C PRO A 169 -4.05 7.12 -17.75
N LEU A 170 -3.69 7.71 -18.87
CA LEU A 170 -3.33 6.99 -20.08
C LEU A 170 -1.82 6.83 -20.13
N ASP A 171 -1.36 5.70 -20.67
CA ASP A 171 0.04 5.48 -21.02
C ASP A 171 0.42 6.24 -22.29
N ASP A 172 1.67 6.13 -22.73
CA ASP A 172 2.19 6.80 -23.92
C ASP A 172 1.47 6.39 -25.21
N ASP A 173 0.82 5.23 -25.22
CA ASP A 173 -0.02 4.72 -26.31
C ASP A 173 -1.49 5.19 -26.22
N GLY A 174 -1.84 6.02 -25.22
CA GLY A 174 -3.20 6.47 -24.98
C GLY A 174 -4.12 5.41 -24.37
N LYS A 175 -3.57 4.31 -23.80
CA LYS A 175 -4.34 3.26 -23.15
C LYS A 175 -4.40 3.48 -21.63
N PRO A 176 -5.51 3.11 -20.98
CA PRO A 176 -5.59 3.18 -19.52
C PRO A 176 -4.50 2.36 -18.83
N VAL A 177 -3.73 2.99 -17.94
CA VAL A 177 -2.70 2.32 -17.13
C VAL A 177 -3.31 1.16 -16.35
N LYS A 178 -2.57 0.07 -16.18
CA LYS A 178 -3.01 -1.07 -15.35
C LYS A 178 -2.98 -0.70 -13.87
N GLY A 179 -3.85 -1.32 -13.08
CA GLY A 179 -3.93 -1.11 -11.64
C GLY A 179 -5.16 -0.33 -11.19
N PHE A 180 -5.23 -0.02 -9.89
CA PHE A 180 -6.37 0.63 -9.26
C PHE A 180 -6.03 2.00 -8.68
N ALA A 181 -4.76 2.30 -8.55
CA ALA A 181 -4.26 3.50 -7.90
C ALA A 181 -3.00 4.01 -8.61
N THR A 182 -2.68 5.27 -8.36
CA THR A 182 -1.42 5.90 -8.77
C THR A 182 -0.63 6.33 -7.56
N GLU A 183 0.68 6.37 -7.68
CA GLU A 183 1.55 6.91 -6.65
C GLU A 183 1.40 8.43 -6.58
N VAL A 184 1.37 8.96 -5.34
CA VAL A 184 1.31 10.39 -5.07
C VAL A 184 2.73 10.92 -4.91
N SER A 185 3.10 11.92 -5.70
CA SER A 185 4.36 12.62 -5.52
C SER A 185 4.30 13.50 -4.28
N LEU A 186 5.15 13.23 -3.31
CA LEU A 186 5.19 13.97 -2.05
C LEU A 186 6.22 15.09 -2.10
N ASP A 187 5.83 16.26 -1.64
CA ASP A 187 6.75 17.36 -1.39
C ASP A 187 7.59 17.17 -0.11
N ASN A 188 8.46 18.13 0.19
CA ASN A 188 9.35 18.04 1.34
C ASN A 188 8.63 18.13 2.69
N GLU A 189 7.50 18.83 2.77
CA GLU A 189 6.70 18.93 3.97
C GLU A 189 5.98 17.61 4.25
N GLN A 190 5.36 17.03 3.23
CA GLN A 190 4.69 15.74 3.28
C GLN A 190 5.66 14.60 3.63
N LYS A 191 6.89 14.61 3.08
CA LYS A 191 7.93 13.65 3.46
C LYS A 191 8.33 13.75 4.93
N ARG A 192 8.41 14.99 5.48
CA ARG A 192 8.63 15.18 6.91
C ARG A 192 7.45 14.70 7.74
N ALA A 193 6.23 14.94 7.29
CA ALA A 193 5.00 14.48 7.95
C ALA A 193 4.96 12.94 8.05
N ILE A 194 5.26 12.21 6.97
CA ILE A 194 5.35 10.73 7.02
C ILE A 194 6.40 10.28 8.04
N ASN A 195 7.58 10.86 8.04
CA ASN A 195 8.62 10.48 9.00
C ASN A 195 8.22 10.77 10.46
N SER A 196 7.50 11.86 10.70
CA SER A 196 6.93 12.17 12.02
C SER A 196 5.86 11.16 12.42
N LEU A 197 4.92 10.86 11.51
CA LEU A 197 3.86 9.87 11.70
C LEU A 197 4.44 8.50 12.07
N ILE A 198 5.41 8.00 11.31
CA ILE A 198 6.07 6.71 11.58
C ILE A 198 6.64 6.66 13.00
N LYS A 199 7.31 7.74 13.45
CA LYS A 199 7.89 7.81 14.80
C LYS A 199 6.82 7.77 15.89
N LYS A 200 5.67 8.41 15.66
CA LYS A 200 4.56 8.46 16.61
C LYS A 200 3.86 7.10 16.70
N VAL A 201 3.50 6.50 15.55
CA VAL A 201 2.89 5.16 15.47
C VAL A 201 3.81 4.10 16.10
N LYS A 202 5.12 4.16 15.83
CA LYS A 202 6.09 3.24 16.46
C LYS A 202 6.07 3.33 17.98
N ARG A 203 5.92 4.52 18.56
CA ARG A 203 5.82 4.67 20.04
C ARG A 203 4.57 4.01 20.60
N THR A 204 3.43 4.16 19.92
CA THR A 204 2.18 3.49 20.31
C THR A 204 2.32 1.97 20.25
N ALA A 205 2.97 1.42 19.24
CA ALA A 205 3.14 -0.02 19.09
C ALA A 205 4.07 -0.68 20.12
N ILE A 206 4.90 0.10 20.82
CA ILE A 206 5.88 -0.40 21.82
C ILE A 206 5.33 -0.32 23.25
N ASN A 207 4.34 0.52 23.49
CA ASN A 207 3.70 0.68 24.81
C ASN A 207 2.58 -0.34 25.02
#